data_366a0389993d79b8602ba43ef21cce0d
#
_entry.id   366a0389993d79b8602ba43ef21cce0d
#
_cell.length_a   1.000
_cell.length_b   1.000
_cell.length_c   1.000
_cell.angle_alpha   90.00
_cell.angle_beta   90.00
_cell.angle_gamma   90.00
#
_symmetry.space_group_name_H-M   'P 1'
#
loop_
_entity.id
_entity.type
_entity.pdbx_description
1 polymer ?
#
loop_
_entity_poly.entity_id
_entity_poly.type
_entity_poly.pdbx_seq_one_letter_code
_entity_poly.pdbx_strand_id
1 'polypeptide(L)'
;MNISRISRPALLLVDIQKGFDNIKYWGGQRNNPDAEENASHILQLWRENDLPIFHIQHCSSNPGSMLHETNEGNAFKDLVKPIGSEPIIKKKVNSAFIGTDLKVRLDRLKISQLVIVGLTTDHCISTTTRMAGNFGFDTFLVSDATATFNKKGIDGQNYPAELIHATALASLNDEFASIVTTGFLKNKIG
;
A
#
# COMPACT_ATOMS: atom_id res chain seq x y z
N MET A 1 -19.28 -2.45 -7.95
CA MET A 1 -17.83 -2.21 -8.16
C MET A 1 -17.52 -2.36 -9.64
N ASN A 2 -17.06 -1.29 -10.26
CA ASN A 2 -16.85 -1.29 -11.73
C ASN A 2 -15.39 -0.86 -12.04
N ILE A 3 -14.44 -1.73 -11.75
CA ILE A 3 -13.05 -1.58 -12.15
C ILE A 3 -12.78 -2.40 -13.42
N SER A 4 -12.04 -1.82 -14.37
CA SER A 4 -11.64 -2.48 -15.61
C SER A 4 -10.41 -1.81 -16.22
N ARG A 5 -9.76 -2.44 -17.19
CA ARG A 5 -8.64 -1.83 -17.96
C ARG A 5 -9.04 -0.51 -18.62
N ILE A 6 -10.29 -0.40 -19.08
CA ILE A 6 -10.80 0.81 -19.78
C ILE A 6 -10.77 2.03 -18.87
N SER A 7 -11.06 1.88 -17.57
CA SER A 7 -11.01 2.97 -16.60
C SER A 7 -9.57 3.37 -16.22
N ARG A 8 -8.55 2.63 -16.70
CA ARG A 8 -7.12 2.89 -16.44
C ARG A 8 -6.80 3.18 -14.97
N PRO A 9 -7.14 2.27 -14.03
CA PRO A 9 -6.87 2.48 -12.61
C PRO A 9 -5.36 2.58 -12.35
N ALA A 10 -4.94 3.47 -11.46
CA ALA A 10 -3.54 3.53 -11.03
C ALA A 10 -3.28 2.59 -9.85
N LEU A 11 -2.17 1.85 -9.91
CA LEU A 11 -1.67 1.03 -8.81
C LEU A 11 -0.74 1.86 -7.92
N LEU A 12 -1.02 1.90 -6.63
CA LEU A 12 -0.15 2.45 -5.60
C LEU A 12 0.47 1.30 -4.80
N LEU A 13 1.77 1.07 -4.96
CA LEU A 13 2.54 0.14 -4.13
C LEU A 13 3.13 0.92 -2.96
N VAL A 14 2.53 0.80 -1.79
CA VAL A 14 2.85 1.64 -0.63
C VAL A 14 3.82 0.93 0.29
N ASP A 15 5.02 1.49 0.41
CA ASP A 15 6.04 1.14 1.40
C ASP A 15 6.43 -0.35 1.43
N ILE A 16 6.47 -1.02 0.26
CA ILE A 16 6.93 -2.42 0.19
C ILE A 16 8.46 -2.43 0.21
N GLN A 17 9.03 -2.21 1.40
CA GLN A 17 10.46 -1.99 1.65
C GLN A 17 11.07 -3.10 2.50
N LYS A 18 12.39 -3.34 2.32
CA LYS A 18 13.16 -4.39 3.02
C LYS A 18 13.15 -4.24 4.54
N GLY A 19 12.99 -3.03 5.05
CA GLY A 19 12.92 -2.77 6.50
C GLY A 19 11.77 -3.50 7.20
N PHE A 20 10.72 -3.89 6.49
CA PHE A 20 9.63 -4.70 7.02
C PHE A 20 9.97 -6.20 7.20
N ASP A 21 11.14 -6.65 6.73
CA ASP A 21 11.63 -8.01 6.99
C ASP A 21 12.08 -8.19 8.45
N ASN A 22 12.39 -7.10 9.15
CA ASN A 22 12.67 -7.13 10.58
C ASN A 22 11.37 -7.21 11.39
N ILE A 23 10.71 -8.37 11.35
CA ILE A 23 9.43 -8.63 12.02
C ILE A 23 9.47 -8.28 13.52
N LYS A 24 10.60 -8.56 14.19
CA LYS A 24 10.79 -8.26 15.62
C LYS A 24 10.69 -6.77 15.92
N TYR A 25 11.25 -5.93 15.05
CA TYR A 25 11.19 -4.47 15.19
C TYR A 25 9.75 -3.94 15.10
N TRP A 26 8.90 -4.56 14.27
CA TRP A 26 7.56 -4.09 13.98
C TRP A 26 6.46 -4.64 14.91
N GLY A 27 6.77 -5.62 15.78
CA GLY A 27 5.77 -6.16 16.71
C GLY A 27 5.82 -7.66 16.90
N GLY A 28 6.73 -8.37 16.22
CA GLY A 28 7.03 -9.78 16.44
C GLY A 28 6.32 -10.76 15.51
N GLN A 29 5.02 -10.60 15.26
CA GLN A 29 4.26 -11.42 14.30
C GLN A 29 3.54 -10.53 13.30
N ARG A 30 3.29 -11.08 12.11
CA ARG A 30 2.50 -10.40 11.06
C ARG A 30 1.45 -11.34 10.47
N ASN A 31 0.39 -10.74 9.93
CA ASN A 31 -0.57 -11.45 9.10
C ASN A 31 -0.12 -11.47 7.63
N ASN A 32 -0.89 -12.13 6.77
CA ASN A 32 -0.72 -12.18 5.31
C ASN A 32 0.75 -12.36 4.90
N PRO A 33 1.36 -13.52 5.12
CA PRO A 33 2.76 -13.76 4.78
C PRO A 33 3.05 -13.57 3.29
N ASP A 34 2.05 -13.78 2.43
CA ASP A 34 2.15 -13.70 0.96
C ASP A 34 1.76 -12.32 0.40
N ALA A 35 1.59 -11.29 1.25
CA ALA A 35 1.11 -9.99 0.81
C ALA A 35 1.99 -9.33 -0.26
N GLU A 36 3.31 -9.43 -0.13
CA GLU A 36 4.24 -8.87 -1.11
C GLU A 36 4.26 -9.67 -2.41
N GLU A 37 4.08 -10.99 -2.35
CA GLU A 37 3.95 -11.83 -3.53
C GLU A 37 2.66 -11.51 -4.30
N ASN A 38 1.55 -11.35 -3.59
CA ASN A 38 0.29 -10.88 -4.16
C ASN A 38 0.42 -9.48 -4.78
N ALA A 39 1.10 -8.55 -4.10
CA ALA A 39 1.39 -7.23 -4.66
C ALA A 39 2.26 -7.30 -5.93
N SER A 40 3.22 -8.21 -5.98
CA SER A 40 4.05 -8.46 -7.16
C SER A 40 3.22 -9.00 -8.33
N HIS A 41 2.31 -9.94 -8.09
CA HIS A 41 1.39 -10.43 -9.12
C HIS A 41 0.50 -9.31 -9.69
N ILE A 42 -0.01 -8.43 -8.82
CA ILE A 42 -0.81 -7.28 -9.27
C ILE A 42 0.08 -6.30 -10.08
N LEU A 43 1.30 -6.01 -9.60
CA LEU A 43 2.25 -5.17 -10.32
C LEU A 43 2.54 -5.71 -11.73
N GLN A 44 2.77 -7.01 -11.86
CA GLN A 44 2.99 -7.64 -13.15
C GLN A 44 1.76 -7.48 -14.07
N LEU A 45 0.56 -7.69 -13.53
CA LEU A 45 -0.69 -7.50 -14.27
C LEU A 45 -0.84 -6.05 -14.77
N TRP A 46 -0.45 -5.04 -13.98
CA TRP A 46 -0.46 -3.64 -14.39
C TRP A 46 0.55 -3.35 -15.49
N ARG A 47 1.76 -3.91 -15.39
CA ARG A 47 2.81 -3.78 -16.41
C ARG A 47 2.40 -4.39 -17.74
N GLU A 48 1.82 -5.60 -17.73
CA GLU A 48 1.33 -6.30 -18.93
C GLU A 48 0.20 -5.56 -19.67
N ASN A 49 -0.53 -4.70 -18.94
CA ASN A 49 -1.65 -3.93 -19.48
C ASN A 49 -1.33 -2.43 -19.67
N ASP A 50 -0.07 -2.00 -19.55
CA ASP A 50 0.37 -0.61 -19.65
C ASP A 50 -0.46 0.37 -18.79
N LEU A 51 -0.84 -0.07 -17.59
CA LEU A 51 -1.61 0.72 -16.64
C LEU A 51 -0.69 1.57 -15.76
N PRO A 52 -1.18 2.72 -15.24
CA PRO A 52 -0.37 3.60 -14.40
C PRO A 52 0.07 2.94 -13.09
N ILE A 53 1.37 3.05 -12.76
CA ILE A 53 1.98 2.50 -11.55
C ILE A 53 2.70 3.62 -10.80
N PHE A 54 2.59 3.63 -9.47
CA PHE A 54 3.31 4.53 -8.58
C PHE A 54 3.91 3.74 -7.40
N HIS A 55 5.22 3.81 -7.24
CA HIS A 55 5.92 3.25 -6.09
C HIS A 55 6.04 4.31 -5.01
N ILE A 56 5.45 4.04 -3.85
CA ILE A 56 5.51 4.94 -2.71
C ILE A 56 6.62 4.43 -1.78
N GLN A 57 7.55 5.29 -1.41
CA GLN A 57 8.67 4.98 -0.54
C GLN A 57 8.61 5.83 0.73
N HIS A 58 8.50 5.19 1.88
CA HIS A 58 8.61 5.89 3.15
C HIS A 58 10.08 6.18 3.47
N CYS A 59 10.40 7.45 3.65
CA CYS A 59 11.71 7.92 4.08
C CYS A 59 11.55 8.55 5.47
N SER A 60 11.63 7.73 6.52
CA SER A 60 11.46 8.17 7.91
C SER A 60 12.44 9.29 8.26
N SER A 61 11.98 10.31 8.96
CA SER A 61 12.85 11.36 9.52
C SER A 61 13.59 10.92 10.79
N ASN A 62 13.23 9.79 11.39
CA ASN A 62 13.92 9.21 12.53
C ASN A 62 15.12 8.37 12.07
N PRO A 63 16.37 8.75 12.39
CA PRO A 63 17.57 8.00 12.00
C PRO A 63 17.60 6.56 12.51
N GLY A 64 16.91 6.26 13.62
CA GLY A 64 16.80 4.90 14.18
C GLY A 64 15.76 4.02 13.49
N SER A 65 15.00 4.54 12.53
CA SER A 65 13.99 3.77 11.82
C SER A 65 14.61 2.84 10.78
N MET A 66 14.06 1.64 10.65
CA MET A 66 14.39 0.72 9.56
C MET A 66 14.08 1.29 8.17
N LEU A 67 13.22 2.32 8.10
CA LEU A 67 12.84 3.01 6.86
C LEU A 67 13.54 4.37 6.67
N HIS A 68 14.55 4.69 7.48
CA HIS A 68 15.37 5.89 7.27
C HIS A 68 16.24 5.71 6.01
N GLU A 69 16.44 6.77 5.24
CA GLU A 69 17.13 6.68 3.94
C GLU A 69 18.60 6.22 4.01
N THR A 70 19.24 6.29 5.19
CA THR A 70 20.59 5.74 5.41
C THR A 70 20.58 4.26 5.82
N ASN A 71 19.41 3.67 6.04
CA ASN A 71 19.26 2.26 6.39
C ASN A 71 18.99 1.43 5.12
N GLU A 72 19.64 0.28 5.00
CA GLU A 72 19.39 -0.66 3.88
C GLU A 72 17.94 -1.10 3.78
N GLY A 73 17.22 -1.12 4.90
CA GLY A 73 15.79 -1.38 4.96
C GLY A 73 14.92 -0.37 4.22
N ASN A 74 15.44 0.82 3.88
CA ASN A 74 14.73 1.80 3.07
C ASN A 74 14.54 1.35 1.60
N ALA A 75 15.38 0.44 1.11
CA ALA A 75 15.27 -0.07 -0.26
C ALA A 75 13.95 -0.84 -0.48
N PHE A 76 13.41 -0.78 -1.69
CA PHE A 76 12.28 -1.62 -2.09
C PHE A 76 12.64 -3.10 -2.04
N LYS A 77 11.67 -3.96 -1.72
CA LYS A 77 11.81 -5.41 -1.88
C LYS A 77 11.98 -5.75 -3.37
N ASP A 78 12.82 -6.73 -3.66
CA ASP A 78 13.20 -7.04 -5.04
C ASP A 78 11.99 -7.49 -5.89
N LEU A 79 10.98 -8.13 -5.29
CA LEU A 79 9.73 -8.55 -5.93
C LEU A 79 8.92 -7.41 -6.56
N VAL A 80 9.02 -6.20 -6.01
CA VAL A 80 8.24 -5.03 -6.43
C VAL A 80 9.12 -3.85 -6.82
N LYS A 81 10.38 -4.10 -7.14
CA LYS A 81 11.33 -3.06 -7.49
C LYS A 81 10.85 -2.28 -8.71
N PRO A 82 10.90 -0.93 -8.67
CA PRO A 82 10.59 -0.11 -9.83
C PRO A 82 11.49 -0.45 -11.03
N ILE A 83 10.92 -0.44 -12.22
CA ILE A 83 11.65 -0.64 -13.48
C ILE A 83 11.44 0.54 -14.43
N GLY A 84 12.43 0.80 -15.28
CA GLY A 84 12.33 1.86 -16.30
C GLY A 84 12.01 3.23 -15.68
N SER A 85 10.94 3.85 -16.17
CA SER A 85 10.48 5.18 -15.78
C SER A 85 9.32 5.16 -14.77
N GLU A 86 9.06 4.03 -14.12
CA GLU A 86 8.01 3.95 -13.09
C GLU A 86 8.29 4.95 -11.97
N PRO A 87 7.37 5.87 -11.67
CA PRO A 87 7.61 6.95 -10.72
C PRO A 87 7.74 6.45 -9.28
N ILE A 88 8.72 6.99 -8.57
CA ILE A 88 8.92 6.81 -7.14
C ILE A 88 8.48 8.09 -6.43
N ILE A 89 7.54 7.97 -5.51
CA ILE A 89 7.03 9.05 -4.66
C ILE A 89 7.59 8.85 -3.24
N LYS A 90 8.52 9.72 -2.85
CA LYS A 90 9.09 9.69 -1.49
C LYS A 90 8.21 10.47 -0.53
N LYS A 91 7.87 9.88 0.60
CA LYS A 91 7.10 10.52 1.69
C LYS A 91 7.79 10.39 3.03
N LYS A 92 7.50 11.32 3.94
CA LYS A 92 8.05 11.34 5.32
C LYS A 92 7.00 11.09 6.41
N VAL A 93 5.73 11.00 6.01
CA VAL A 93 4.56 10.76 6.88
C VAL A 93 3.73 9.61 6.36
N ASN A 94 2.70 9.17 7.08
CA ASN A 94 1.94 7.98 6.71
C ASN A 94 1.20 8.11 5.37
N SER A 95 0.58 9.27 5.10
CA SER A 95 -0.13 9.47 3.83
C SER A 95 0.82 9.61 2.65
N ALA A 96 0.52 8.92 1.56
CA ALA A 96 1.23 9.09 0.27
C ALA A 96 0.95 10.46 -0.40
N PHE A 97 -0.05 11.19 0.06
CA PHE A 97 -0.47 12.47 -0.52
C PHE A 97 0.13 13.69 0.18
N ILE A 98 0.61 13.56 1.42
CA ILE A 98 1.11 14.70 2.21
C ILE A 98 2.60 14.92 1.96
N GLY A 99 2.93 16.15 1.53
CA GLY A 99 4.31 16.55 1.22
C GLY A 99 4.87 15.89 -0.04
N THR A 100 3.98 15.43 -0.94
CA THR A 100 4.33 14.80 -2.21
C THR A 100 3.56 15.43 -3.37
N ASP A 101 3.95 15.10 -4.60
CA ASP A 101 3.26 15.52 -5.82
C ASP A 101 2.31 14.44 -6.38
N LEU A 102 2.00 13.38 -5.61
CA LEU A 102 1.18 12.25 -6.06
C LEU A 102 -0.17 12.71 -6.61
N LYS A 103 -0.92 13.55 -5.85
CA LYS A 103 -2.24 14.05 -6.31
C LYS A 103 -2.14 14.78 -7.66
N VAL A 104 -1.14 15.64 -7.81
CA VAL A 104 -0.92 16.41 -9.05
C VAL A 104 -0.63 15.48 -10.22
N ARG A 105 0.16 14.42 -10.02
CA ARG A 105 0.45 13.43 -11.08
C ARG A 105 -0.78 12.64 -11.47
N LEU A 106 -1.57 12.20 -10.49
CA LEU A 106 -2.84 11.48 -10.72
C LEU A 106 -3.82 12.34 -11.52
N ASP A 107 -3.96 13.63 -11.16
CA ASP A 107 -4.84 14.58 -11.86
C ASP A 107 -4.40 14.81 -13.31
N ARG A 108 -3.09 15.00 -13.54
CA ARG A 108 -2.54 15.17 -14.90
C ARG A 108 -2.82 13.96 -15.79
N LEU A 109 -2.80 12.77 -15.23
CA LEU A 109 -3.13 11.53 -15.93
C LEU A 109 -4.64 11.25 -15.99
N LYS A 110 -5.48 12.14 -15.39
CA LYS A 110 -6.94 12.00 -15.31
C LYS A 110 -7.36 10.67 -14.65
N ILE A 111 -6.60 10.23 -13.67
CA ILE A 111 -6.92 9.02 -12.90
C ILE A 111 -8.09 9.32 -11.98
N SER A 112 -9.12 8.46 -12.02
CA SER A 112 -10.27 8.49 -11.12
C SER A 112 -10.35 7.28 -10.21
N GLN A 113 -9.63 6.18 -10.53
CA GLN A 113 -9.63 4.94 -9.76
C GLN A 113 -8.24 4.58 -9.27
N LEU A 114 -8.15 4.15 -8.01
CA LEU A 114 -6.90 3.73 -7.38
C LEU A 114 -7.00 2.29 -6.88
N VAL A 115 -5.95 1.51 -7.08
CA VAL A 115 -5.74 0.22 -6.42
C VAL A 115 -4.57 0.37 -5.47
N ILE A 116 -4.77 0.03 -4.20
CA ILE A 116 -3.78 0.22 -3.13
C ILE A 116 -3.35 -1.14 -2.57
N VAL A 117 -2.04 -1.36 -2.53
CA VAL A 117 -1.38 -2.54 -1.95
C VAL A 117 -0.19 -2.10 -1.10
N GLY A 118 0.28 -2.92 -0.17
CA GLY A 118 1.53 -2.67 0.59
C GLY A 118 1.40 -2.67 2.11
N LEU A 119 2.21 -1.87 2.82
CA LEU A 119 2.45 -1.96 4.26
C LEU A 119 2.36 -0.59 4.95
N THR A 120 1.93 -0.52 6.21
CA THR A 120 1.14 -1.51 6.95
C THR A 120 -0.33 -1.14 6.90
N THR A 121 -1.22 -2.13 6.96
CA THR A 121 -2.67 -1.95 6.76
C THR A 121 -3.25 -0.86 7.65
N ASP A 122 -2.85 -0.80 8.91
CA ASP A 122 -3.37 0.11 9.94
C ASP A 122 -2.71 1.50 9.94
N HIS A 123 -1.56 1.69 9.26
CA HIS A 123 -0.85 2.97 9.20
C HIS A 123 -0.87 3.60 7.80
N CYS A 124 0.21 3.39 7.02
CA CYS A 124 0.36 4.07 5.72
C CYS A 124 -0.73 3.69 4.72
N ILE A 125 -1.16 2.43 4.73
CA ILE A 125 -2.27 1.96 3.90
C ILE A 125 -3.57 2.64 4.33
N SER A 126 -3.96 2.55 5.60
CA SER A 126 -5.20 3.16 6.11
C SER A 126 -5.23 4.66 5.85
N THR A 127 -4.13 5.38 6.16
CA THR A 127 -4.07 6.83 5.98
C THR A 127 -4.13 7.24 4.51
N THR A 128 -3.42 6.52 3.64
CA THR A 128 -3.45 6.79 2.19
C THR A 128 -4.82 6.52 1.59
N THR A 129 -5.45 5.40 1.99
CA THR A 129 -6.79 5.02 1.54
C THR A 129 -7.84 6.05 1.95
N ARG A 130 -7.83 6.51 3.20
CA ARG A 130 -8.74 7.56 3.68
C ARG A 130 -8.58 8.86 2.90
N MET A 131 -7.34 9.27 2.64
CA MET A 131 -7.09 10.47 1.85
C MET A 131 -7.50 10.30 0.39
N ALA A 132 -7.29 9.12 -0.20
CA ALA A 132 -7.76 8.83 -1.55
C ALA A 132 -9.29 8.98 -1.65
N GLY A 133 -10.04 8.37 -0.73
CA GLY A 133 -11.50 8.52 -0.65
C GLY A 133 -11.93 9.98 -0.45
N ASN A 134 -11.27 10.71 0.46
CA ASN A 134 -11.58 12.13 0.71
C ASN A 134 -11.28 13.04 -0.50
N PHE A 135 -10.35 12.67 -1.37
CA PHE A 135 -10.10 13.35 -2.65
C PHE A 135 -11.07 12.93 -3.77
N GLY A 136 -11.99 12.01 -3.49
CA GLY A 136 -13.02 11.55 -4.44
C GLY A 136 -12.53 10.47 -5.42
N PHE A 137 -11.40 9.82 -5.15
CA PHE A 137 -11.01 8.65 -5.94
C PHE A 137 -11.90 7.43 -5.60
N ASP A 138 -12.32 6.71 -6.64
CA ASP A 138 -12.89 5.36 -6.48
C ASP A 138 -11.75 4.40 -6.13
N THR A 139 -11.65 4.04 -4.87
CA THR A 139 -10.48 3.37 -4.29
C THR A 139 -10.77 1.89 -4.03
N PHE A 140 -9.86 1.03 -4.46
CA PHE A 140 -9.87 -0.41 -4.23
C PHE A 140 -8.67 -0.77 -3.36
N LEU A 141 -8.92 -1.26 -2.14
CA LEU A 141 -7.89 -1.73 -1.24
C LEU A 141 -7.81 -3.26 -1.27
N VAL A 142 -6.63 -3.80 -1.55
CA VAL A 142 -6.44 -5.24 -1.73
C VAL A 142 -6.08 -5.89 -0.41
N SER A 143 -7.02 -6.62 0.18
CA SER A 143 -6.90 -7.19 1.52
C SER A 143 -5.77 -8.21 1.66
N ASP A 144 -5.57 -9.08 0.69
CA ASP A 144 -4.54 -10.13 0.68
C ASP A 144 -3.19 -9.68 0.11
N ALA A 145 -3.09 -8.41 -0.36
CA ALA A 145 -1.85 -7.76 -0.77
C ALA A 145 -1.45 -6.60 0.19
N THR A 146 -2.02 -6.60 1.39
CA THR A 146 -1.64 -5.73 2.51
C THR A 146 -1.42 -6.55 3.77
N ALA A 147 -0.52 -6.09 4.65
CA ALA A 147 -0.22 -6.78 5.90
C ALA A 147 0.11 -5.78 7.01
N THR A 148 0.02 -6.25 8.24
CA THR A 148 0.45 -5.52 9.44
C THR A 148 1.08 -6.45 10.45
N PHE A 149 1.40 -5.93 11.63
CA PHE A 149 2.09 -6.60 12.72
C PHE A 149 1.26 -6.52 14.02
N ASN A 150 1.61 -7.36 15.00
CA ASN A 150 1.05 -7.24 16.34
C ASN A 150 1.23 -5.83 16.89
N LYS A 151 0.28 -5.37 17.68
CA LYS A 151 0.35 -4.06 18.36
C LYS A 151 0.14 -4.23 19.85
N LYS A 152 0.93 -3.49 20.63
CA LYS A 152 0.73 -3.38 22.05
C LYS A 152 -0.30 -2.28 22.34
N GLY A 153 -1.39 -2.62 23.02
CA GLY A 153 -2.42 -1.68 23.45
C GLY A 153 -2.00 -0.82 24.63
N ILE A 154 -2.78 0.21 24.92
CA ILE A 154 -2.57 1.12 26.06
C ILE A 154 -2.71 0.40 27.42
N ASP A 155 -3.44 -0.70 27.43
CA ASP A 155 -3.64 -1.61 28.55
C ASP A 155 -2.51 -2.64 28.72
N GLY A 156 -1.51 -2.59 27.83
CA GLY A 156 -0.39 -3.52 27.78
C GLY A 156 -0.68 -4.86 27.10
N GLN A 157 -1.93 -5.11 26.67
CA GLN A 157 -2.27 -6.32 25.92
C GLN A 157 -1.65 -6.32 24.54
N ASN A 158 -1.33 -7.52 24.05
CA ASN A 158 -0.85 -7.70 22.68
C ASN A 158 -2.03 -8.03 21.76
N TYR A 159 -2.31 -7.14 20.81
CA TYR A 159 -3.33 -7.34 19.80
C TYR A 159 -2.71 -8.02 18.58
N PRO A 160 -3.21 -9.21 18.19
CA PRO A 160 -2.64 -9.94 17.06
C PRO A 160 -2.81 -9.20 15.73
N ALA A 161 -1.87 -9.40 14.83
CA ALA A 161 -1.84 -8.77 13.50
C ALA A 161 -3.13 -9.00 12.71
N GLU A 162 -3.73 -10.18 12.82
CA GLU A 162 -5.00 -10.53 12.18
C GLU A 162 -6.14 -9.62 12.62
N LEU A 163 -6.22 -9.35 13.93
CA LEU A 163 -7.25 -8.47 14.49
C LEU A 163 -7.04 -7.03 14.05
N ILE A 164 -5.79 -6.53 14.12
CA ILE A 164 -5.44 -5.18 13.67
C ILE A 164 -5.78 -5.00 12.19
N HIS A 165 -5.43 -5.97 11.36
CA HIS A 165 -5.73 -5.97 9.94
C HIS A 165 -7.24 -5.97 9.68
N ALA A 166 -7.97 -6.91 10.28
CA ALA A 166 -9.43 -7.04 10.10
C ALA A 166 -10.18 -5.76 10.50
N THR A 167 -9.83 -5.17 11.65
CA THR A 167 -10.47 -3.92 12.13
C THR A 167 -10.11 -2.70 11.27
N ALA A 168 -8.87 -2.62 10.77
CA ALA A 168 -8.47 -1.58 9.83
C ALA A 168 -9.25 -1.67 8.51
N LEU A 169 -9.36 -2.87 7.92
CA LEU A 169 -10.16 -3.08 6.72
C LEU A 169 -11.65 -2.79 6.94
N ALA A 170 -12.22 -3.25 8.06
CA ALA A 170 -13.63 -2.99 8.40
C ALA A 170 -13.94 -1.49 8.50
N SER A 171 -13.00 -0.70 9.04
CA SER A 171 -13.18 0.76 9.16
C SER A 171 -12.95 1.53 7.85
N LEU A 172 -12.43 0.89 6.82
CA LEU A 172 -12.21 1.49 5.49
C LEU A 172 -13.27 1.08 4.48
N ASN A 173 -13.86 -0.12 4.68
CA ASN A 173 -14.81 -0.69 3.75
C ASN A 173 -16.07 0.15 3.64
N ASP A 174 -16.51 0.36 2.39
CA ASP A 174 -17.71 1.12 1.99
C ASP A 174 -17.69 2.62 2.33
N GLU A 175 -16.78 3.08 3.20
CA GLU A 175 -16.63 4.51 3.53
C GLU A 175 -15.54 5.17 2.66
N PHE A 176 -14.35 4.55 2.59
CA PHE A 176 -13.19 5.12 1.89
C PHE A 176 -12.71 4.29 0.71
N ALA A 177 -13.03 3.00 0.69
CA ALA A 177 -12.62 2.08 -0.34
C ALA A 177 -13.53 0.86 -0.43
N SER A 178 -13.53 0.22 -1.59
CA SER A 178 -14.02 -1.15 -1.74
C SER A 178 -12.89 -2.12 -1.40
N ILE A 179 -13.12 -3.02 -0.44
CA ILE A 179 -12.15 -4.05 -0.09
C ILE A 179 -12.28 -5.21 -1.08
N VAL A 180 -11.16 -5.54 -1.74
CA VAL A 180 -11.10 -6.58 -2.77
C VAL A 180 -9.95 -7.54 -2.51
N THR A 181 -9.83 -8.60 -3.32
CA THR A 181 -8.72 -9.55 -3.28
C THR A 181 -7.89 -9.50 -4.56
N THR A 182 -6.69 -10.05 -4.53
CA THR A 182 -5.85 -10.26 -5.72
C THR A 182 -6.60 -11.05 -6.80
N GLY A 183 -7.34 -12.09 -6.41
CA GLY A 183 -8.15 -12.90 -7.33
C GLY A 183 -9.24 -12.08 -8.03
N PHE A 184 -9.90 -11.15 -7.31
CA PHE A 184 -10.88 -10.24 -7.91
C PHE A 184 -10.25 -9.38 -9.00
N LEU A 185 -9.07 -8.79 -8.75
CA LEU A 185 -8.38 -7.95 -9.73
C LEU A 185 -7.93 -8.73 -10.97
N LYS A 186 -7.39 -9.95 -10.78
CA LYS A 186 -7.03 -10.84 -11.90
C LYS A 186 -8.21 -11.07 -12.84
N ASN A 187 -9.41 -11.25 -12.32
CA ASN A 187 -10.62 -11.46 -13.11
C ASN A 187 -11.17 -10.20 -13.81
N LYS A 188 -10.77 -9.00 -13.34
CA LYS A 188 -11.30 -7.73 -13.87
C LYS A 188 -10.33 -7.00 -14.81
N ILE A 189 -9.04 -7.21 -14.60
CA ILE A 189 -7.95 -6.53 -15.31
C ILE A 189 -7.23 -7.49 -16.29
N GLY A 190 -7.15 -8.78 -15.95
CA GLY A 190 -6.54 -9.85 -16.75
C GLY A 190 -7.28 -10.26 -18.03
#